data_fa7a5ef230a8edaa1452afe294fe5c82
#
_entry.id   fa7a5ef230a8edaa1452afe294fe5c82
#
_cell.length_a   1.000
_cell.length_b   1.000
_cell.length_c   1.000
_cell.angle_alpha   90.00
_cell.angle_beta   90.00
_cell.angle_gamma   90.00
#
_symmetry.space_group_name_H-M   'P 1'
#
loop_
_entity.id
_entity.type
_entity.pdbx_description
1 polymer ?
#
loop_
_entity_poly.entity_id
_entity_poly.type
_entity_poly.pdbx_seq_one_letter_code
_entity_poly.pdbx_strand_id
1 'polypeptide(L)'
;MKKWRIMLMAVLCLSASAIMAQKELVILHTNDTHSCIMPLGKTLADTMLADRGGFLRRIAMLKEERKAHPGLLLFDSGDFSQGSPYYTLYKGDVEVGLMNRMHYDAVTIGNHEFDFGLDNMARIFREAKFPIVCANYDFTGTPLDGLVKPYIIIKRNGVKIGVFGLSPELEGLVATQNYGKVKYLDPGQTALKVATFLKQQKKCDLVICLSHLGWKIDGEDDVEMIPESRDIDLVLGGHSHTYFKQLEYVKNLDGHLVPVDQNGKHAIFVGKMTVLLKKVK
;
A
#
# COMPACT_ATOMS: atom_id res chain seq x y z
N MET A 1 7.16 -79.84 27.74
CA MET A 1 6.79 -79.11 26.51
C MET A 1 6.61 -77.64 26.85
N LYS A 2 7.60 -76.73 26.53
CA LYS A 2 7.58 -75.32 26.80
C LYS A 2 6.92 -74.57 25.60
N LYS A 3 5.76 -73.92 25.83
CA LYS A 3 5.10 -73.08 24.84
C LYS A 3 5.74 -71.71 24.82
N TRP A 4 6.33 -71.34 23.71
CA TRP A 4 6.83 -70.01 23.46
C TRP A 4 5.68 -69.11 22.99
N ARG A 5 5.39 -68.02 23.69
CA ARG A 5 4.49 -66.93 23.25
C ARG A 5 5.29 -65.91 22.48
N ILE A 6 5.00 -65.78 21.19
CA ILE A 6 5.54 -64.70 20.34
C ILE A 6 4.71 -63.44 20.64
N MET A 7 5.39 -62.44 21.20
CA MET A 7 4.80 -61.15 21.47
C MET A 7 5.07 -60.27 20.24
N LEU A 8 4.02 -59.98 19.45
CA LEU A 8 4.09 -59.12 18.29
C LEU A 8 4.08 -57.66 18.79
N MET A 9 5.22 -56.98 18.72
CA MET A 9 5.34 -55.57 19.05
C MET A 9 4.99 -54.75 17.78
N ALA A 10 3.77 -54.19 17.74
CA ALA A 10 3.37 -53.27 16.69
C ALA A 10 4.08 -51.92 16.91
N VAL A 11 5.09 -51.66 16.09
CA VAL A 11 5.69 -50.31 16.03
C VAL A 11 4.76 -49.40 15.26
N LEU A 12 4.00 -48.57 15.97
CA LEU A 12 3.24 -47.47 15.37
C LEU A 12 4.23 -46.40 14.97
N CYS A 13 4.63 -46.39 13.72
CA CYS A 13 5.29 -45.23 13.13
C CYS A 13 4.26 -44.07 12.96
N LEU A 14 4.15 -43.22 13.97
CA LEU A 14 3.51 -41.92 13.85
C LEU A 14 4.39 -41.06 12.94
N SER A 15 4.13 -41.10 11.65
CA SER A 15 4.63 -40.05 10.73
C SER A 15 3.91 -38.74 11.08
N ALA A 16 4.49 -37.96 11.95
CA ALA A 16 4.11 -36.57 12.13
C ALA A 16 4.41 -35.84 10.82
N SER A 17 3.46 -35.82 9.91
CA SER A 17 3.47 -34.88 8.80
C SER A 17 3.43 -33.48 9.41
N ALA A 18 4.58 -32.80 9.45
CA ALA A 18 4.63 -31.40 9.82
C ALA A 18 3.76 -30.65 8.81
N ILE A 19 2.52 -30.38 9.19
CA ILE A 19 1.67 -29.44 8.47
C ILE A 19 2.41 -28.11 8.55
N MET A 20 3.10 -27.78 7.45
CA MET A 20 3.78 -26.49 7.32
C MET A 20 2.70 -25.42 7.41
N ALA A 21 2.65 -24.71 8.53
CA ALA A 21 1.67 -23.66 8.76
C ALA A 21 1.80 -22.63 7.64
N GLN A 22 0.79 -22.57 6.81
CA GLN A 22 0.63 -21.53 5.80
C GLN A 22 0.42 -20.20 6.53
N LYS A 23 1.26 -19.20 6.23
CA LYS A 23 1.10 -17.87 6.80
C LYS A 23 0.10 -17.09 5.97
N GLU A 24 -0.84 -16.47 6.64
CA GLU A 24 -1.89 -15.67 6.02
C GLU A 24 -1.76 -14.21 6.46
N LEU A 25 -1.88 -13.30 5.49
CA LEU A 25 -1.94 -11.85 5.69
C LEU A 25 -3.21 -11.32 5.02
N VAL A 26 -4.03 -10.60 5.77
CA VAL A 26 -5.13 -9.81 5.21
C VAL A 26 -4.64 -8.39 5.01
N ILE A 27 -4.76 -7.88 3.81
CA ILE A 27 -4.36 -6.53 3.40
C ILE A 27 -5.61 -5.79 2.97
N LEU A 28 -5.82 -4.60 3.53
CA LEU A 28 -6.74 -3.59 3.03
C LEU A 28 -5.95 -2.43 2.46
N HIS A 29 -6.48 -1.79 1.41
CA HIS A 29 -5.86 -0.58 0.89
C HIS A 29 -6.85 0.40 0.30
N THR A 30 -6.46 1.67 0.32
CA THR A 30 -7.15 2.79 -0.26
C THR A 30 -6.19 3.58 -1.15
N ASN A 31 -6.73 4.40 -2.03
CA ASN A 31 -6.01 5.35 -2.86
C ASN A 31 -6.95 6.50 -3.23
N ASP A 32 -6.40 7.64 -3.61
CA ASP A 32 -7.15 8.79 -4.18
C ASP A 32 -8.40 9.13 -3.35
N THR A 33 -8.22 9.22 -2.03
CA THR A 33 -9.38 9.46 -1.16
C THR A 33 -9.87 10.90 -1.25
N HIS A 34 -9.04 11.81 -1.77
CA HIS A 34 -9.36 13.19 -2.14
C HIS A 34 -10.24 13.90 -1.11
N SER A 35 -9.80 13.85 0.16
CA SER A 35 -10.52 14.51 1.26
C SER A 35 -12.03 14.23 1.28
N CYS A 36 -12.47 13.07 0.76
CA CYS A 36 -13.88 12.68 0.78
C CYS A 36 -14.32 12.29 2.20
N ILE A 37 -14.29 13.29 3.12
CA ILE A 37 -14.58 13.13 4.54
C ILE A 37 -16.02 12.68 4.75
N MET A 38 -16.96 13.35 4.05
CA MET A 38 -18.37 13.00 4.07
C MET A 38 -18.69 11.96 3.00
N PRO A 39 -19.73 11.14 3.17
CA PRO A 39 -20.24 10.31 2.10
C PRO A 39 -20.63 11.14 0.89
N LEU A 40 -20.60 10.55 -0.31
CA LEU A 40 -21.10 11.18 -1.51
C LEU A 40 -22.59 11.55 -1.37
N GLY A 41 -23.02 12.57 -2.10
CA GLY A 41 -24.40 13.08 -2.02
C GLY A 41 -25.43 11.98 -2.31
N LYS A 42 -26.53 11.98 -1.54
CA LYS A 42 -27.66 11.03 -1.72
C LYS A 42 -28.38 11.19 -3.04
N THR A 43 -28.30 12.38 -3.64
CA THR A 43 -28.96 12.75 -4.89
C THR A 43 -28.04 12.67 -6.10
N LEU A 44 -26.89 12.00 -5.96
CA LEU A 44 -25.97 11.79 -7.08
C LEU A 44 -26.66 11.01 -8.20
N ALA A 45 -26.48 11.44 -9.46
CA ALA A 45 -27.10 10.81 -10.62
C ALA A 45 -26.68 9.33 -10.77
N ASP A 46 -25.43 9.01 -10.45
CA ASP A 46 -24.98 7.63 -10.32
C ASP A 46 -25.46 7.04 -8.99
N THR A 47 -26.58 6.34 -9.03
CA THR A 47 -27.19 5.70 -7.85
C THR A 47 -26.32 4.59 -7.24
N MET A 48 -25.37 4.04 -7.99
CA MET A 48 -24.44 3.03 -7.49
C MET A 48 -23.38 3.64 -6.55
N LEU A 49 -23.10 4.93 -6.72
CA LEU A 49 -22.13 5.67 -5.92
C LEU A 49 -22.81 6.57 -4.86
N ALA A 50 -24.09 6.89 -5.03
CA ALA A 50 -24.84 7.77 -4.13
C ALA A 50 -24.80 7.26 -2.67
N ASP A 51 -24.62 8.18 -1.73
CA ASP A 51 -24.53 7.92 -0.28
C ASP A 51 -23.41 6.91 0.14
N ARG A 52 -22.39 6.71 -0.70
CA ARG A 52 -21.23 5.83 -0.38
C ARG A 52 -20.02 6.61 0.08
N GLY A 53 -19.04 5.88 0.65
CA GLY A 53 -17.78 6.43 1.14
C GLY A 53 -17.90 7.13 2.49
N GLY A 54 -17.00 8.05 2.74
CA GLY A 54 -16.88 8.83 3.97
C GLY A 54 -15.96 8.20 5.02
N PHE A 55 -15.11 9.04 5.63
CA PHE A 55 -14.06 8.58 6.56
C PHE A 55 -14.64 7.93 7.83
N LEU A 56 -15.74 8.44 8.39
CA LEU A 56 -16.32 7.84 9.59
C LEU A 56 -16.87 6.44 9.35
N ARG A 57 -17.48 6.20 8.19
CA ARG A 57 -17.94 4.87 7.81
C ARG A 57 -16.77 3.92 7.61
N ARG A 58 -15.66 4.41 7.01
CA ARG A 58 -14.43 3.64 6.84
C ARG A 58 -13.82 3.27 8.20
N ILE A 59 -13.75 4.21 9.16
CA ILE A 59 -13.29 3.92 10.52
C ILE A 59 -14.13 2.81 11.16
N ALA A 60 -15.45 2.87 11.02
CA ALA A 60 -16.35 1.84 11.57
C ALA A 60 -16.12 0.48 10.93
N MET A 61 -16.01 0.43 9.60
CA MET A 61 -15.68 -0.80 8.84
C MET A 61 -14.34 -1.38 9.30
N LEU A 62 -13.29 -0.56 9.37
CA LEU A 62 -11.94 -0.99 9.77
C LEU A 62 -11.92 -1.55 11.20
N LYS A 63 -12.75 -1.02 12.10
CA LYS A 63 -12.88 -1.55 13.46
C LYS A 63 -13.41 -2.99 13.46
N GLU A 64 -14.39 -3.30 12.63
CA GLU A 64 -14.93 -4.66 12.51
C GLU A 64 -13.93 -5.60 11.78
N GLU A 65 -13.28 -5.12 10.71
CA GLU A 65 -12.24 -5.90 10.00
C GLU A 65 -11.07 -6.27 10.91
N ARG A 66 -10.62 -5.35 11.78
CA ARG A 66 -9.53 -5.63 12.73
C ARG A 66 -9.93 -6.61 13.84
N LYS A 67 -11.20 -6.68 14.20
CA LYS A 67 -11.70 -7.74 15.11
C LYS A 67 -11.66 -9.12 14.44
N ALA A 68 -12.09 -9.18 13.18
CA ALA A 68 -12.07 -10.43 12.41
C ALA A 68 -10.64 -10.87 12.06
N HIS A 69 -9.75 -9.90 11.80
CA HIS A 69 -8.37 -10.11 11.36
C HIS A 69 -7.40 -9.26 12.20
N PRO A 70 -7.00 -9.70 13.42
CA PRO A 70 -6.14 -8.91 14.32
C PRO A 70 -4.76 -8.53 13.71
N GLY A 71 -4.30 -9.32 12.73
CA GLY A 71 -3.06 -9.08 12.00
C GLY A 71 -3.23 -8.28 10.69
N LEU A 72 -4.39 -7.66 10.47
CA LEU A 72 -4.68 -6.89 9.27
C LEU A 72 -3.66 -5.77 9.04
N LEU A 73 -3.26 -5.60 7.77
CA LEU A 73 -2.46 -4.49 7.28
C LEU A 73 -3.36 -3.52 6.51
N LEU A 74 -3.11 -2.22 6.66
CA LEU A 74 -3.83 -1.17 5.96
C LEU A 74 -2.84 -0.20 5.30
N PHE A 75 -2.97 -0.01 3.98
CA PHE A 75 -2.11 0.86 3.18
C PHE A 75 -2.93 1.93 2.44
N ASP A 76 -2.26 3.05 2.09
CA ASP A 76 -2.83 4.07 1.21
C ASP A 76 -1.80 4.43 0.13
N SER A 77 -2.27 4.52 -1.11
CA SER A 77 -1.44 4.78 -2.27
C SER A 77 -1.45 6.26 -2.71
N GLY A 78 -1.65 7.19 -1.75
CA GLY A 78 -1.53 8.63 -1.98
C GLY A 78 -2.82 9.32 -2.43
N ASP A 79 -2.73 10.63 -2.62
CA ASP A 79 -3.83 11.53 -2.91
C ASP A 79 -4.96 11.44 -1.87
N PHE A 80 -4.59 11.41 -0.58
CA PHE A 80 -5.57 11.57 0.49
C PHE A 80 -6.02 13.04 0.66
N SER A 81 -5.23 13.97 0.14
CA SER A 81 -5.44 15.42 0.12
C SER A 81 -6.35 15.85 -1.03
N GLN A 82 -6.77 17.12 -1.02
CA GLN A 82 -7.51 17.80 -2.08
C GLN A 82 -8.94 17.23 -2.30
N GLY A 83 -9.87 18.09 -2.68
CA GLY A 83 -11.23 17.70 -3.15
C GLY A 83 -12.38 18.13 -2.25
N SER A 84 -12.14 18.63 -1.02
CA SER A 84 -13.22 19.08 -0.14
C SER A 84 -12.96 20.43 0.51
N PRO A 85 -14.02 21.11 1.02
CA PRO A 85 -13.87 22.30 1.85
C PRO A 85 -13.02 22.07 3.11
N TYR A 86 -13.00 20.86 3.64
CA TYR A 86 -12.15 20.51 4.81
C TYR A 86 -10.68 20.71 4.47
N TYR A 87 -10.23 20.18 3.35
CA TYR A 87 -8.85 20.35 2.91
C TYR A 87 -8.50 21.81 2.64
N THR A 88 -9.39 22.55 1.97
CA THR A 88 -9.16 23.97 1.68
C THR A 88 -9.01 24.79 2.96
N LEU A 89 -9.82 24.52 3.99
CA LEU A 89 -9.83 25.30 5.23
C LEU A 89 -8.75 24.83 6.22
N TYR A 90 -8.52 23.51 6.34
CA TYR A 90 -7.68 22.92 7.38
C TYR A 90 -6.37 22.33 6.82
N LYS A 91 -6.13 22.40 5.49
CA LYS A 91 -4.86 22.08 4.82
C LYS A 91 -4.28 20.72 5.19
N GLY A 92 -5.12 19.70 5.37
CA GLY A 92 -4.74 18.33 5.66
C GLY A 92 -4.86 17.88 7.12
N ASP A 93 -5.15 18.78 8.06
CA ASP A 93 -5.26 18.41 9.48
C ASP A 93 -6.40 17.41 9.74
N VAL A 94 -7.53 17.59 9.06
CA VAL A 94 -8.71 16.71 9.20
C VAL A 94 -8.39 15.33 8.63
N GLU A 95 -7.79 15.28 7.44
CA GLU A 95 -7.42 14.06 6.74
C GLU A 95 -6.44 13.23 7.59
N VAL A 96 -5.30 13.82 7.96
CA VAL A 96 -4.27 13.14 8.77
C VAL A 96 -4.82 12.75 10.14
N GLY A 97 -5.62 13.62 10.79
CA GLY A 97 -6.25 13.33 12.07
C GLY A 97 -7.18 12.11 12.02
N LEU A 98 -7.95 11.95 10.95
CA LEU A 98 -8.83 10.79 10.74
C LEU A 98 -8.06 9.55 10.30
N MET A 99 -7.04 9.69 9.42
CA MET A 99 -6.14 8.60 9.03
C MET A 99 -5.37 8.03 10.23
N ASN A 100 -4.97 8.88 11.19
CA ASN A 100 -4.37 8.43 12.46
C ASN A 100 -5.31 7.50 13.25
N ARG A 101 -6.63 7.73 13.21
CA ARG A 101 -7.63 6.86 13.85
C ARG A 101 -7.87 5.56 13.09
N MET A 102 -7.53 5.52 11.82
CA MET A 102 -7.61 4.32 10.98
C MET A 102 -6.43 3.39 11.17
N HIS A 103 -5.31 3.88 11.74
CA HIS A 103 -4.06 3.13 11.97
C HIS A 103 -3.49 2.52 10.67
N TYR A 104 -3.19 3.36 9.70
CA TYR A 104 -2.47 2.93 8.50
C TYR A 104 -1.08 2.38 8.87
N ASP A 105 -0.67 1.30 8.20
CA ASP A 105 0.65 0.68 8.37
C ASP A 105 1.71 1.36 7.50
N ALA A 106 1.34 1.93 6.36
CA ALA A 106 2.13 2.86 5.55
C ALA A 106 1.22 3.62 4.56
N VAL A 107 1.70 4.80 4.15
CA VAL A 107 1.05 5.66 3.16
C VAL A 107 2.13 6.15 2.19
N THR A 108 1.85 6.18 0.87
CA THR A 108 2.71 6.87 -0.09
C THR A 108 2.21 8.28 -0.39
N ILE A 109 2.93 9.01 -1.21
CA ILE A 109 2.65 10.40 -1.56
C ILE A 109 2.06 10.43 -2.97
N GLY A 110 0.96 11.16 -3.16
CA GLY A 110 0.47 11.53 -4.48
C GLY A 110 0.86 12.95 -4.85
N ASN A 111 0.36 13.44 -5.96
CA ASN A 111 0.64 14.80 -6.41
C ASN A 111 -0.12 15.86 -5.60
N HIS A 112 -1.30 15.56 -5.08
CA HIS A 112 -2.12 16.51 -4.33
C HIS A 112 -1.65 16.75 -2.89
N GLU A 113 -0.75 15.94 -2.34
CA GLU A 113 -0.08 16.26 -1.08
C GLU A 113 0.75 17.53 -1.18
N PHE A 114 1.17 17.93 -2.40
CA PHE A 114 1.95 19.16 -2.65
C PHE A 114 1.12 20.45 -2.79
N ASP A 115 -0.21 20.39 -2.83
CA ASP A 115 -1.08 21.52 -3.18
C ASP A 115 -0.83 22.79 -2.34
N PHE A 116 -0.48 22.65 -1.07
CA PHE A 116 -0.14 23.76 -0.18
C PHE A 116 1.36 23.89 0.10
N GLY A 117 2.21 23.27 -0.73
CA GLY A 117 3.66 23.35 -0.67
C GLY A 117 4.31 22.53 0.44
N LEU A 118 5.66 22.48 0.40
CA LEU A 118 6.47 21.59 1.25
C LEU A 118 6.38 21.90 2.74
N ASP A 119 6.24 23.17 3.13
CA ASP A 119 6.14 23.54 4.54
C ASP A 119 4.86 23.01 5.17
N ASN A 120 3.72 23.15 4.47
CA ASN A 120 2.46 22.59 4.93
C ASN A 120 2.50 21.06 4.94
N MET A 121 3.04 20.45 3.89
CA MET A 121 3.20 19.00 3.79
C MET A 121 4.05 18.47 4.96
N ALA A 122 5.19 19.11 5.26
CA ALA A 122 6.01 18.73 6.40
C ALA A 122 5.29 18.92 7.75
N ARG A 123 4.46 19.96 7.88
CA ARG A 123 3.66 20.21 9.07
C ARG A 123 2.69 19.05 9.33
N ILE A 124 1.89 18.67 8.34
CA ILE A 124 0.90 17.58 8.51
C ILE A 124 1.57 16.21 8.64
N PHE A 125 2.70 15.99 7.98
CA PHE A 125 3.43 14.72 8.09
C PHE A 125 4.08 14.50 9.45
N ARG A 126 4.44 15.57 10.19
CA ARG A 126 4.89 15.46 11.58
C ARG A 126 3.76 15.01 12.53
N GLU A 127 2.51 15.31 12.20
CA GLU A 127 1.33 14.88 12.97
C GLU A 127 0.87 13.46 12.62
N ALA A 128 1.35 12.90 11.50
CA ALA A 128 1.00 11.55 11.08
C ALA A 128 1.58 10.50 12.03
N LYS A 129 0.74 9.58 12.50
CA LYS A 129 1.12 8.44 13.35
C LYS A 129 1.38 7.17 12.55
N PHE A 130 1.52 7.30 11.25
CA PHE A 130 1.84 6.25 10.30
C PHE A 130 3.07 6.67 9.49
N PRO A 131 3.90 5.73 9.05
CA PRO A 131 5.03 6.02 8.20
C PRO A 131 4.59 6.45 6.80
N ILE A 132 5.31 7.42 6.25
CA ILE A 132 5.13 7.90 4.88
C ILE A 132 6.33 7.43 4.08
N VAL A 133 6.09 6.79 2.95
CA VAL A 133 7.12 6.19 2.09
C VAL A 133 7.06 6.76 0.68
N CYS A 134 8.22 7.15 0.15
CA CYS A 134 8.42 7.48 -1.25
C CYS A 134 9.90 7.30 -1.57
N ALA A 135 10.21 6.46 -2.55
CA ALA A 135 11.57 6.11 -2.88
C ALA A 135 12.14 6.90 -4.05
N ASN A 136 11.28 7.41 -4.93
CA ASN A 136 11.69 8.10 -6.14
C ASN A 136 11.62 9.64 -6.07
N TYR A 137 11.50 10.20 -4.84
CA TYR A 137 11.73 11.62 -4.59
C TYR A 137 12.94 11.82 -3.67
N ASP A 138 13.88 12.65 -4.08
CA ASP A 138 14.96 13.12 -3.21
C ASP A 138 14.52 14.43 -2.51
N PHE A 139 14.27 14.33 -1.21
CA PHE A 139 13.86 15.45 -0.36
C PHE A 139 15.03 16.15 0.33
N THR A 140 16.29 15.84 -0.02
CA THR A 140 17.48 16.40 0.62
C THR A 140 17.45 17.93 0.60
N GLY A 141 17.59 18.54 1.77
CA GLY A 141 17.58 20.00 1.92
C GLY A 141 16.19 20.65 1.77
N THR A 142 15.12 19.86 1.91
CA THR A 142 13.74 20.35 2.00
C THR A 142 13.16 20.15 3.41
N PRO A 143 12.02 20.77 3.76
CA PRO A 143 11.34 20.54 5.04
C PRO A 143 10.90 19.07 5.29
N LEU A 144 10.91 18.24 4.26
CA LEU A 144 10.53 16.81 4.30
C LEU A 144 11.73 15.87 4.52
N ASP A 145 12.95 16.41 4.52
CA ASP A 145 14.16 15.61 4.74
C ASP A 145 14.08 14.84 6.06
N GLY A 146 14.22 13.51 5.98
CA GLY A 146 14.10 12.59 7.12
C GLY A 146 12.66 12.28 7.58
N LEU A 147 11.63 13.02 7.14
CA LEU A 147 10.23 12.72 7.42
C LEU A 147 9.69 11.60 6.52
N VAL A 148 10.03 11.65 5.23
CA VAL A 148 9.67 10.65 4.24
C VAL A 148 10.77 9.61 4.15
N LYS A 149 10.41 8.34 4.16
CA LYS A 149 11.35 7.22 4.08
C LYS A 149 11.29 6.57 2.70
N PRO A 150 12.40 6.12 2.12
CA PRO A 150 12.34 5.40 0.85
C PRO A 150 11.59 4.06 0.98
N TYR A 151 11.66 3.42 2.13
CA TYR A 151 10.98 2.17 2.45
C TYR A 151 10.86 1.97 3.97
N ILE A 152 10.00 1.02 4.36
CA ILE A 152 9.93 0.50 5.73
C ILE A 152 9.91 -1.03 5.72
N ILE A 153 10.16 -1.64 6.89
CA ILE A 153 10.04 -3.09 7.09
C ILE A 153 9.06 -3.34 8.24
N ILE A 154 8.00 -4.08 7.96
CA ILE A 154 6.97 -4.49 8.91
C ILE A 154 7.13 -5.98 9.21
N LYS A 155 6.88 -6.39 10.45
CA LYS A 155 6.72 -7.79 10.81
C LYS A 155 5.27 -8.02 11.22
N ARG A 156 4.57 -8.92 10.52
CA ARG A 156 3.17 -9.26 10.80
C ARG A 156 2.93 -10.76 10.60
N ASN A 157 2.31 -11.41 11.58
CA ASN A 157 2.01 -12.85 11.54
C ASN A 157 3.24 -13.72 11.19
N GLY A 158 4.44 -13.32 11.69
CA GLY A 158 5.70 -14.01 11.39
C GLY A 158 6.22 -13.81 9.96
N VAL A 159 5.61 -12.90 9.17
CA VAL A 159 6.07 -12.49 7.84
C VAL A 159 6.85 -11.19 7.94
N LYS A 160 7.98 -11.11 7.25
CA LYS A 160 8.78 -9.90 7.10
C LYS A 160 8.43 -9.23 5.78
N ILE A 161 7.87 -8.03 5.85
CA ILE A 161 7.28 -7.32 4.72
C ILE A 161 8.08 -6.06 4.47
N GLY A 162 8.63 -5.90 3.28
CA GLY A 162 9.19 -4.65 2.79
C GLY A 162 8.10 -3.83 2.10
N VAL A 163 7.98 -2.56 2.44
CA VAL A 163 7.02 -1.64 1.80
C VAL A 163 7.76 -0.40 1.35
N PHE A 164 7.60 -0.01 0.10
CA PHE A 164 8.16 1.23 -0.45
C PHE A 164 7.11 1.96 -1.28
N GLY A 165 7.32 3.25 -1.52
CA GLY A 165 6.41 4.09 -2.30
C GLY A 165 7.04 4.58 -3.58
N LEU A 166 6.22 4.80 -4.61
CA LEU A 166 6.55 5.49 -5.85
C LEU A 166 5.50 6.54 -6.15
N SER A 167 5.92 7.67 -6.70
CA SER A 167 5.06 8.83 -6.98
C SER A 167 5.36 9.39 -8.37
N PRO A 168 4.41 10.09 -9.02
CA PRO A 168 4.56 10.54 -10.40
C PRO A 168 5.56 11.69 -10.52
N GLU A 169 5.99 12.00 -11.75
CA GLU A 169 6.72 13.23 -12.02
C GLU A 169 5.89 14.46 -11.66
N LEU A 170 6.49 15.43 -10.98
CA LEU A 170 5.77 16.63 -10.51
C LEU A 170 5.70 17.72 -11.57
N GLU A 171 6.62 17.72 -12.54
CA GLU A 171 6.62 18.69 -13.63
C GLU A 171 5.35 18.50 -14.48
N GLY A 172 4.63 19.60 -14.68
CA GLY A 172 3.35 19.57 -15.40
C GLY A 172 2.13 19.20 -14.56
N LEU A 173 2.31 18.50 -13.42
CA LEU A 173 1.22 18.13 -12.50
C LEU A 173 1.08 19.11 -11.33
N VAL A 174 2.18 19.59 -10.81
CA VAL A 174 2.24 20.43 -9.60
C VAL A 174 2.96 21.74 -9.92
N ALA A 175 2.45 22.85 -9.40
CA ALA A 175 3.12 24.13 -9.57
C ALA A 175 4.53 24.10 -8.95
N THR A 176 5.55 24.53 -9.68
CA THR A 176 6.97 24.44 -9.28
C THR A 176 7.25 25.01 -7.89
N GLN A 177 6.59 26.10 -7.50
CA GLN A 177 6.75 26.69 -6.17
C GLN A 177 6.29 25.75 -5.04
N ASN A 178 5.43 24.77 -5.32
CA ASN A 178 4.89 23.86 -4.33
C ASN A 178 5.80 22.64 -4.05
N TYR A 179 6.62 22.23 -5.02
CA TYR A 179 7.60 21.15 -4.81
C TYR A 179 9.06 21.62 -4.74
N GLY A 180 9.33 22.84 -5.20
CA GLY A 180 10.61 23.52 -5.04
C GLY A 180 11.82 22.73 -5.52
N LYS A 181 12.66 22.26 -4.58
CA LYS A 181 13.91 21.54 -4.86
C LYS A 181 13.80 20.02 -4.84
N VAL A 182 12.62 19.47 -4.67
CA VAL A 182 12.41 18.01 -4.74
C VAL A 182 12.87 17.51 -6.11
N LYS A 183 13.71 16.46 -6.11
CA LYS A 183 14.20 15.86 -7.36
C LYS A 183 13.43 14.59 -7.61
N TYR A 184 12.95 14.44 -8.82
CA TYR A 184 12.36 13.21 -9.32
C TYR A 184 13.45 12.24 -9.75
N LEU A 185 13.28 10.98 -9.41
CA LEU A 185 14.13 9.86 -9.81
C LEU A 185 13.27 8.89 -10.61
N ASP A 186 13.84 8.31 -11.63
CA ASP A 186 13.22 7.31 -12.49
C ASP A 186 12.57 6.19 -11.66
N PRO A 187 11.25 5.93 -11.80
CA PRO A 187 10.53 4.97 -10.97
C PRO A 187 10.89 3.53 -11.27
N GLY A 188 11.18 3.16 -12.52
CA GLY A 188 11.58 1.81 -12.91
C GLY A 188 12.91 1.42 -12.28
N GLN A 189 13.94 2.26 -12.44
CA GLN A 189 15.25 2.04 -11.81
C GLN A 189 15.18 2.07 -10.28
N THR A 190 14.35 2.96 -9.73
CA THR A 190 14.14 3.05 -8.27
C THR A 190 13.46 1.79 -7.75
N ALA A 191 12.40 1.33 -8.42
CA ALA A 191 11.71 0.09 -8.09
C ALA A 191 12.66 -1.11 -8.11
N LEU A 192 13.44 -1.25 -9.18
CA LEU A 192 14.44 -2.33 -9.33
C LEU A 192 15.41 -2.32 -8.15
N LYS A 193 15.98 -1.16 -7.84
CA LYS A 193 16.98 -1.00 -6.77
C LYS A 193 16.41 -1.33 -5.39
N VAL A 194 15.25 -0.74 -5.06
CA VAL A 194 14.66 -0.84 -3.72
C VAL A 194 14.05 -2.21 -3.47
N ALA A 195 13.31 -2.77 -4.43
CA ALA A 195 12.71 -4.08 -4.28
C ALA A 195 13.77 -5.18 -4.17
N THR A 196 14.80 -5.15 -5.02
CA THR A 196 15.94 -6.07 -4.96
C THR A 196 16.66 -5.97 -3.60
N PHE A 197 16.90 -4.76 -3.10
CA PHE A 197 17.49 -4.55 -1.78
C PHE A 197 16.63 -5.15 -0.66
N LEU A 198 15.33 -4.90 -0.67
CA LEU A 198 14.39 -5.43 0.32
C LEU A 198 14.34 -6.97 0.27
N LYS A 199 14.24 -7.54 -0.92
CA LYS A 199 14.14 -9.00 -1.09
C LYS A 199 15.45 -9.69 -0.77
N GLN A 200 16.54 -9.24 -1.37
CA GLN A 200 17.82 -9.97 -1.37
C GLN A 200 18.72 -9.61 -0.19
N GLN A 201 18.78 -8.34 0.24
CA GLN A 201 19.66 -7.95 1.35
C GLN A 201 18.91 -7.91 2.67
N LYS A 202 17.70 -7.35 2.70
CA LYS A 202 16.87 -7.34 3.92
C LYS A 202 16.15 -8.65 4.15
N LYS A 203 16.10 -9.57 3.17
CA LYS A 203 15.45 -10.88 3.27
C LYS A 203 13.96 -10.74 3.66
N CYS A 204 13.24 -9.84 2.98
CA CYS A 204 11.81 -9.73 3.14
C CYS A 204 11.10 -10.92 2.47
N ASP A 205 10.14 -11.50 3.16
CA ASP A 205 9.30 -12.59 2.63
C ASP A 205 8.36 -12.05 1.54
N LEU A 206 7.87 -10.81 1.73
CA LEU A 206 6.94 -10.10 0.84
C LEU A 206 7.45 -8.67 0.60
N VAL A 207 7.41 -8.20 -0.65
CA VAL A 207 7.72 -6.81 -1.03
C VAL A 207 6.52 -6.18 -1.70
N ILE A 208 6.01 -5.10 -1.12
CA ILE A 208 4.84 -4.35 -1.58
C ILE A 208 5.27 -2.98 -2.06
N CYS A 209 4.87 -2.59 -3.25
CA CYS A 209 4.97 -1.24 -3.78
C CYS A 209 3.62 -0.52 -3.58
N LEU A 210 3.64 0.62 -2.90
CA LEU A 210 2.55 1.58 -2.88
C LEU A 210 2.82 2.57 -4.02
N SER A 211 2.08 2.44 -5.11
CA SER A 211 2.33 3.23 -6.31
C SER A 211 1.27 4.31 -6.50
N HIS A 212 1.73 5.53 -6.75
CA HIS A 212 0.89 6.62 -7.23
C HIS A 212 1.24 7.01 -8.68
N LEU A 213 1.78 6.07 -9.47
CA LEU A 213 2.17 6.34 -10.86
C LEU A 213 0.96 6.34 -11.81
N GLY A 214 -0.06 5.54 -11.52
CA GLY A 214 -1.24 5.39 -12.38
C GLY A 214 -1.27 4.08 -13.15
N TRP A 215 -2.29 3.94 -14.00
CA TRP A 215 -2.53 2.75 -14.81
C TRP A 215 -2.98 3.12 -16.21
N LYS A 216 -2.17 2.80 -17.23
CA LYS A 216 -2.44 3.06 -18.65
C LYS A 216 -2.77 4.53 -18.93
N ILE A 217 -1.93 5.41 -18.41
CA ILE A 217 -1.97 6.85 -18.65
C ILE A 217 -0.74 7.28 -19.45
N ASP A 218 -0.73 8.50 -19.93
CA ASP A 218 0.44 9.05 -20.60
C ASP A 218 1.57 9.28 -19.58
N GLY A 219 2.78 8.87 -19.90
CA GLY A 219 3.95 8.94 -19.03
C GLY A 219 4.24 7.62 -18.32
N GLU A 220 5.17 7.65 -17.35
CA GLU A 220 5.57 6.48 -16.58
C GLU A 220 4.50 6.04 -15.60
N ASP A 221 3.93 4.88 -15.82
CA ASP A 221 2.88 4.28 -15.01
C ASP A 221 3.26 2.88 -14.51
N ASP A 222 2.34 2.20 -13.82
CA ASP A 222 2.59 0.86 -13.28
C ASP A 222 2.83 -0.19 -14.37
N VAL A 223 2.25 0.01 -15.58
CA VAL A 223 2.40 -0.93 -16.70
C VAL A 223 3.80 -0.81 -17.32
N GLU A 224 4.42 0.35 -17.25
CA GLU A 224 5.78 0.61 -17.72
C GLU A 224 6.83 0.31 -16.64
N MET A 225 6.57 0.69 -15.37
CA MET A 225 7.48 0.49 -14.26
C MET A 225 7.71 -0.99 -13.92
N ILE A 226 6.66 -1.80 -13.91
CA ILE A 226 6.76 -3.22 -13.49
C ILE A 226 7.69 -4.02 -14.41
N PRO A 227 7.64 -3.92 -15.75
CA PRO A 227 8.57 -4.62 -16.64
C PRO A 227 10.05 -4.29 -16.44
N GLU A 228 10.36 -3.11 -15.90
CA GLU A 228 11.72 -2.68 -15.57
C GLU A 228 12.19 -3.13 -14.17
N SER A 229 11.30 -3.68 -13.37
CA SER A 229 11.53 -4.08 -11.98
C SER A 229 11.63 -5.59 -11.80
N ARG A 230 12.08 -6.01 -10.62
CA ARG A 230 12.01 -7.39 -10.12
C ARG A 230 11.80 -7.40 -8.61
N ASP A 231 11.52 -8.59 -8.06
CA ASP A 231 11.38 -8.77 -6.60
C ASP A 231 10.19 -8.02 -5.96
N ILE A 232 9.28 -7.43 -6.76
CA ILE A 232 8.00 -6.89 -6.29
C ILE A 232 6.98 -8.02 -6.32
N ASP A 233 6.32 -8.26 -5.18
CA ASP A 233 5.30 -9.31 -5.04
C ASP A 233 3.87 -8.76 -5.21
N LEU A 234 3.64 -7.46 -5.00
CA LEU A 234 2.34 -6.80 -5.07
C LEU A 234 2.51 -5.30 -5.32
N VAL A 235 1.69 -4.73 -6.21
CA VAL A 235 1.54 -3.29 -6.40
C VAL A 235 0.13 -2.88 -5.98
N LEU A 236 0.05 -1.86 -5.12
CA LEU A 236 -1.18 -1.19 -4.73
C LEU A 236 -1.15 0.21 -5.36
N GLY A 237 -1.98 0.42 -6.39
CA GLY A 237 -1.93 1.57 -7.28
C GLY A 237 -2.85 2.74 -6.87
N GLY A 238 -2.67 3.88 -7.54
CA GLY A 238 -3.45 5.12 -7.40
C GLY A 238 -3.37 6.00 -8.65
N HIS A 239 -3.60 7.30 -8.48
CA HIS A 239 -3.45 8.38 -9.46
C HIS A 239 -4.45 8.40 -10.63
N SER A 240 -4.54 7.34 -11.40
CA SER A 240 -5.43 7.26 -12.58
C SER A 240 -6.91 7.08 -12.24
N HIS A 241 -7.26 6.94 -10.96
CA HIS A 241 -8.61 6.65 -10.47
C HIS A 241 -9.24 5.40 -11.08
N THR A 242 -8.43 4.48 -11.56
CA THR A 242 -8.92 3.24 -12.17
C THR A 242 -9.54 2.33 -11.10
N TYR A 243 -10.67 1.74 -11.40
CA TYR A 243 -11.30 0.75 -10.52
C TYR A 243 -11.17 -0.64 -11.13
N PHE A 244 -10.41 -1.50 -10.47
CA PHE A 244 -10.31 -2.90 -10.85
C PHE A 244 -11.37 -3.74 -10.15
N LYS A 245 -12.13 -4.52 -10.91
CA LYS A 245 -13.07 -5.50 -10.37
C LYS A 245 -12.39 -6.77 -9.89
N GLN A 246 -11.18 -7.00 -10.36
CA GLN A 246 -10.28 -8.11 -10.04
C GLN A 246 -8.85 -7.64 -10.22
N LEU A 247 -7.89 -8.37 -9.65
CA LEU A 247 -6.47 -8.06 -9.81
C LEU A 247 -6.07 -8.07 -11.29
N GLU A 248 -5.32 -7.06 -11.71
CA GLU A 248 -4.59 -7.04 -12.97
C GLU A 248 -3.19 -7.61 -12.76
N TYR A 249 -2.53 -7.99 -13.85
CA TYR A 249 -1.21 -8.63 -13.78
C TYR A 249 -0.29 -8.09 -14.87
N VAL A 250 0.93 -7.71 -14.48
CA VAL A 250 1.99 -7.27 -15.40
C VAL A 250 3.21 -8.15 -15.21
N LYS A 251 3.89 -8.52 -16.31
CA LYS A 251 5.14 -9.26 -16.24
C LYS A 251 6.28 -8.34 -15.85
N ASN A 252 7.04 -8.72 -14.84
CA ASN A 252 8.26 -8.03 -14.45
C ASN A 252 9.46 -8.44 -15.35
N LEU A 253 10.64 -7.87 -15.07
CA LEU A 253 11.88 -8.11 -15.82
C LEU A 253 12.26 -9.60 -15.92
N ASP A 254 11.89 -10.43 -14.94
CA ASP A 254 12.15 -11.87 -14.91
C ASP A 254 10.99 -12.69 -15.50
N GLY A 255 9.97 -12.04 -16.06
CA GLY A 255 8.78 -12.68 -16.65
C GLY A 255 7.74 -13.17 -15.63
N HIS A 256 7.93 -12.88 -14.35
CA HIS A 256 6.95 -13.22 -13.32
C HIS A 256 5.77 -12.24 -13.34
N LEU A 257 4.56 -12.76 -13.16
CA LEU A 257 3.35 -11.95 -13.07
C LEU A 257 3.26 -11.27 -11.70
N VAL A 258 3.26 -9.94 -11.70
CA VAL A 258 3.06 -9.11 -10.52
C VAL A 258 1.61 -8.67 -10.46
N PRO A 259 0.86 -8.99 -9.40
CA PRO A 259 -0.50 -8.52 -9.21
C PRO A 259 -0.53 -7.03 -8.90
N VAL A 260 -1.52 -6.33 -9.48
CA VAL A 260 -1.79 -4.90 -9.29
C VAL A 260 -3.25 -4.72 -8.92
N ASP A 261 -3.54 -3.87 -7.94
CA ASP A 261 -4.89 -3.46 -7.55
C ASP A 261 -5.02 -1.95 -7.41
N GLN A 262 -6.16 -1.39 -7.83
CA GLN A 262 -6.51 0.03 -7.68
C GLN A 262 -8.01 0.18 -7.47
N ASN A 263 -8.45 1.08 -6.57
CA ASN A 263 -9.81 1.13 -6.04
C ASN A 263 -10.61 2.38 -6.45
N GLY A 264 -10.36 2.92 -7.63
CA GLY A 264 -11.04 4.13 -8.08
C GLY A 264 -10.62 5.34 -7.25
N LYS A 265 -11.57 6.16 -6.85
CA LYS A 265 -11.32 7.35 -6.02
C LYS A 265 -12.35 7.53 -4.91
N HIS A 266 -12.11 8.55 -4.03
CA HIS A 266 -12.96 8.95 -2.90
C HIS A 266 -13.13 7.85 -1.84
N ALA A 267 -12.33 6.77 -1.93
CA ALA A 267 -12.43 5.56 -1.13
C ALA A 267 -13.88 5.07 -0.93
N ILE A 268 -14.62 5.08 -2.03
CA ILE A 268 -15.94 4.44 -2.14
C ILE A 268 -15.76 2.93 -2.06
N PHE A 269 -14.69 2.44 -2.66
CA PHE A 269 -14.22 1.08 -2.57
C PHE A 269 -12.95 1.03 -1.70
N VAL A 270 -12.79 -0.07 -1.00
CA VAL A 270 -11.59 -0.42 -0.23
C VAL A 270 -11.16 -1.79 -0.71
N GLY A 271 -9.96 -1.88 -1.24
CA GLY A 271 -9.39 -3.16 -1.66
C GLY A 271 -9.19 -4.08 -0.46
N LYS A 272 -9.55 -5.34 -0.60
CA LYS A 272 -9.31 -6.39 0.41
C LYS A 272 -8.78 -7.62 -0.26
N MET A 273 -7.61 -8.06 0.17
CA MET A 273 -6.99 -9.28 -0.34
C MET A 273 -6.41 -10.13 0.78
N THR A 274 -6.33 -11.43 0.53
CA THR A 274 -5.66 -12.38 1.39
C THR A 274 -4.42 -12.93 0.69
N VAL A 275 -3.25 -12.65 1.25
CA VAL A 275 -1.97 -13.17 0.76
C VAL A 275 -1.60 -14.43 1.52
N LEU A 276 -1.42 -15.52 0.80
CA LEU A 276 -1.06 -16.82 1.33
C LEU A 276 0.41 -17.13 1.02
N LEU A 277 1.26 -17.14 2.06
CA LEU A 277 2.68 -17.46 1.90
C LEU A 277 2.92 -18.93 2.23
N LYS A 278 3.41 -19.67 1.25
CA LYS A 278 3.87 -21.06 1.42
C LYS A 278 5.38 -21.06 1.52
N LYS A 279 5.92 -21.79 2.49
CA LYS A 279 7.37 -22.01 2.55
C LYS A 279 7.75 -22.94 1.40
N VAL A 280 8.48 -22.43 0.42
CA VAL A 280 9.11 -23.28 -0.61
C VAL A 280 10.24 -24.04 0.09
N LYS A 281 10.23 -25.38 -0.06
CA LYS A 281 11.27 -26.28 0.49
C LYS A 281 12.56 -26.14 -0.31
#